data_6790caec57af6efa7f8a47eb145daeaf
#
_entry.id   6790caec57af6efa7f8a47eb145daeaf
#
_cell.length_a   1.000
_cell.length_b   1.000
_cell.length_c   1.000
_cell.angle_alpha   90.00
_cell.angle_beta   90.00
_cell.angle_gamma   90.00
#
_symmetry.space_group_name_H-M   'P 1'
#
loop_
_entity.id
_entity.type
_entity.pdbx_description
1 polymer ?
#
loop_
_entity_poly.entity_id
_entity_poly.type
_entity_poly.pdbx_seq_one_letter_code
_entity_poly.pdbx_strand_id
1 'polypeptide(L)'
;MDAPNVLVIMTDQERYPTPYEDDVVRKFRREQMPAREWVRDGGLEFHRHYVGATACLPSRTTMLTGQYPSLHGAAETDGIAKHHDDPAMNWLDPDQVPTVGDWFRAAGYGSHYRGKWHVSHADLLVPGTHQSLLTSDDDGRVLAEYVDAYRRADRLDPFGFSGWIGREPHGAKKADSGTVRDGIFADQVTELFDELAAARSEGPWFTVASFVNPHDIAFNGFAWEQILHMDAIPDSVPAIPEAPSQRDSFAGHPPCHEQWKALWPRITYEQETDGEYRRLYYHLHAMVDRALLRVIESLEEHGMADDTIVVFTSDHGDLLGSHGGMMQKWYNAYDETIRVPFVVKGPGVQARDGGVSTPTSHVDLIPTLLGLAGVDVEAARARLEESHTAARELPGRDLAPVVRGSVDEAAVAAPVYFMTEDNISRGLSMGNVLTGEPYDAVDAPARVESVVAPLPGADGAEHLWKLSHYYERLDDWKDAHGIAPSPFAAPAAEPMYELYDLTVDPEERSNVATTDAAARTALLQVLDEQRDAKRLLPRLRNPV
;
A
#
# COMPACT_ATOMS: atom_id res chain seq x y z
N MET A 1 -24.50 20.86 -6.40
CA MET A 1 -23.50 20.96 -5.31
C MET A 1 -22.20 21.31 -5.98
N ASP A 2 -21.45 22.22 -5.42
CA ASP A 2 -20.10 22.50 -5.91
C ASP A 2 -19.24 21.24 -5.80
N ALA A 3 -18.20 21.10 -6.62
CA ALA A 3 -17.32 19.94 -6.59
C ALA A 3 -16.65 19.82 -5.20
N PRO A 4 -16.71 18.66 -4.53
CA PRO A 4 -16.14 18.51 -3.20
C PRO A 4 -14.60 18.52 -3.26
N ASN A 5 -13.97 18.94 -2.18
CA ASN A 5 -12.57 18.66 -1.95
C ASN A 5 -12.35 17.17 -1.67
N VAL A 6 -11.13 16.68 -1.87
CA VAL A 6 -10.80 15.28 -1.61
C VAL A 6 -9.49 15.19 -0.83
N LEU A 7 -9.52 14.50 0.31
CA LEU A 7 -8.35 14.18 1.13
C LEU A 7 -8.18 12.67 1.24
N VAL A 8 -7.07 12.15 0.75
CA VAL A 8 -6.67 10.75 0.97
C VAL A 8 -5.63 10.73 2.08
N ILE A 9 -5.96 10.11 3.20
CA ILE A 9 -5.05 9.83 4.31
C ILE A 9 -4.61 8.38 4.19
N MET A 10 -3.31 8.14 4.11
CA MET A 10 -2.77 6.79 4.04
C MET A 10 -1.64 6.55 5.02
N THR A 11 -1.63 5.36 5.60
CA THR A 11 -0.53 4.82 6.41
C THR A 11 0.31 3.85 5.58
N ASP A 12 1.45 3.42 6.10
CA ASP A 12 2.31 2.41 5.47
C ASP A 12 2.36 1.15 6.36
N GLN A 13 2.08 0.00 5.77
CA GLN A 13 2.18 -1.31 6.42
C GLN A 13 1.08 -1.57 7.46
N GLU A 14 -0.09 -0.91 7.35
CA GLU A 14 -1.24 -1.14 8.23
C GLU A 14 -2.18 -2.20 7.66
N ARG A 15 -2.23 -3.39 8.31
CA ARG A 15 -3.19 -4.43 7.96
C ARG A 15 -4.60 -4.11 8.46
N TYR A 16 -5.60 -4.65 7.78
CA TYR A 16 -6.97 -4.65 8.30
C TYR A 16 -7.04 -5.42 9.64
N PRO A 17 -7.90 -5.02 10.60
CA PRO A 17 -8.09 -5.76 11.85
C PRO A 17 -8.34 -7.25 11.63
N THR A 18 -7.57 -8.10 12.32
CA THR A 18 -7.66 -9.54 12.15
C THR A 18 -8.80 -10.16 12.96
N PRO A 19 -9.36 -11.33 12.55
CA PRO A 19 -10.46 -11.96 13.26
C PRO A 19 -10.08 -12.42 14.69
N TYR A 20 -8.79 -12.60 14.97
CA TYR A 20 -8.28 -13.02 16.29
C TYR A 20 -7.93 -11.86 17.23
N GLU A 21 -8.16 -10.59 16.87
CA GLU A 21 -8.13 -9.49 17.83
C GLU A 21 -9.22 -9.69 18.89
N ASP A 22 -8.82 -9.67 20.17
CA ASP A 22 -9.76 -9.78 21.28
C ASP A 22 -10.43 -8.43 21.62
N ASP A 23 -11.34 -8.45 22.59
CA ASP A 23 -12.07 -7.25 23.00
C ASP A 23 -11.17 -6.19 23.64
N VAL A 24 -10.05 -6.59 24.25
CA VAL A 24 -9.08 -5.66 24.86
C VAL A 24 -8.36 -4.88 23.76
N VAL A 25 -7.92 -5.55 22.71
CA VAL A 25 -7.29 -4.91 21.55
C VAL A 25 -8.30 -4.02 20.81
N ARG A 26 -9.52 -4.51 20.58
CA ARG A 26 -10.58 -3.72 19.96
C ARG A 26 -10.91 -2.45 20.76
N LYS A 27 -10.93 -2.55 22.09
CA LYS A 27 -11.11 -1.41 22.98
C LYS A 27 -9.93 -0.42 22.88
N PHE A 28 -8.68 -0.93 22.91
CA PHE A 28 -7.49 -0.12 22.76
C PHE A 28 -7.53 0.68 21.45
N ARG A 29 -7.88 0.06 20.33
CA ARG A 29 -8.02 0.74 19.02
C ARG A 29 -9.02 1.90 19.12
N ARG A 30 -10.22 1.65 19.65
CA ARG A 30 -11.24 2.71 19.79
C ARG A 30 -10.80 3.87 20.69
N GLU A 31 -10.07 3.58 21.77
CA GLU A 31 -9.69 4.60 22.76
C GLU A 31 -8.39 5.33 22.42
N GLN A 32 -7.46 4.69 21.70
CA GLN A 32 -6.13 5.22 21.42
C GLN A 32 -5.92 5.62 19.95
N MET A 33 -6.92 5.40 19.10
CA MET A 33 -6.86 5.76 17.67
C MET A 33 -8.08 6.62 17.26
N PRO A 34 -8.25 7.81 17.87
CA PRO A 34 -9.42 8.65 17.66
C PRO A 34 -9.56 9.19 16.23
N ALA A 35 -8.45 9.34 15.48
CA ALA A 35 -8.52 9.76 14.09
C ALA A 35 -9.24 8.73 13.21
N ARG A 36 -8.91 7.44 13.40
CA ARG A 36 -9.58 6.35 12.68
C ARG A 36 -11.05 6.24 13.07
N GLU A 37 -11.37 6.42 14.36
CA GLU A 37 -12.76 6.44 14.82
C GLU A 37 -13.52 7.63 14.22
N TRP A 38 -12.89 8.79 14.10
CA TRP A 38 -13.51 9.95 13.45
C TRP A 38 -13.90 9.67 11.99
N VAL A 39 -13.03 8.98 11.22
CA VAL A 39 -13.34 8.62 9.82
C VAL A 39 -14.46 7.58 9.76
N ARG A 40 -14.50 6.62 10.70
CA ARG A 40 -15.54 5.59 10.78
C ARG A 40 -16.91 6.16 11.20
N ASP A 41 -16.89 7.13 12.12
CA ASP A 41 -18.13 7.75 12.61
C ASP A 41 -18.78 8.57 11.49
N GLY A 42 -19.91 8.09 10.98
CA GLY A 42 -20.60 8.66 9.81
C GLY A 42 -19.94 8.35 8.46
N GLY A 43 -18.90 7.54 8.43
CA GLY A 43 -18.27 7.01 7.21
C GLY A 43 -18.83 5.67 6.74
N LEU A 44 -18.44 5.25 5.56
CA LEU A 44 -18.71 3.93 5.00
C LEU A 44 -17.42 3.11 4.99
N GLU A 45 -17.37 2.04 5.79
CA GLU A 45 -16.22 1.13 5.86
C GLU A 45 -16.39 -0.04 4.89
N PHE A 46 -15.29 -0.39 4.18
CA PHE A 46 -15.17 -1.54 3.29
C PHE A 46 -14.34 -2.62 3.97
N HIS A 47 -14.99 -3.70 4.39
CA HIS A 47 -14.35 -4.73 5.21
C HIS A 47 -13.39 -5.65 4.45
N ARG A 48 -13.48 -5.67 3.12
CA ARG A 48 -12.70 -6.55 2.24
C ARG A 48 -12.05 -5.76 1.11
N HIS A 49 -11.23 -4.77 1.50
CA HIS A 49 -10.46 -3.99 0.55
C HIS A 49 -9.04 -4.54 0.44
N TYR A 50 -8.64 -4.87 -0.78
CA TYR A 50 -7.38 -5.53 -1.08
C TYR A 50 -6.44 -4.63 -1.88
N VAL A 51 -5.15 -4.75 -1.63
CA VAL A 51 -4.14 -4.07 -2.45
C VAL A 51 -4.04 -4.74 -3.82
N GLY A 52 -3.61 -4.00 -4.84
CA GLY A 52 -3.41 -4.55 -6.19
C GLY A 52 -2.03 -5.18 -6.38
N ALA A 53 -1.05 -4.76 -5.59
CA ALA A 53 0.32 -5.27 -5.60
C ALA A 53 0.99 -5.10 -4.22
N THR A 54 2.13 -5.75 -3.99
CA THR A 54 3.07 -5.55 -2.87
C THR A 54 4.51 -5.55 -3.39
N ALA A 55 5.54 -4.97 -2.68
CA ALA A 55 5.40 -4.29 -1.40
C ALA A 55 5.11 -2.78 -1.58
N CYS A 56 5.79 -1.90 -0.81
CA CYS A 56 5.46 -0.46 -0.77
C CYS A 56 5.44 0.19 -2.16
N LEU A 57 6.55 0.13 -2.93
CA LEU A 57 6.66 0.78 -4.23
C LEU A 57 5.64 0.25 -5.25
N PRO A 58 5.52 -1.07 -5.50
CA PRO A 58 4.50 -1.60 -6.39
C PRO A 58 3.07 -1.27 -5.96
N SER A 59 2.77 -1.34 -4.66
CA SER A 59 1.44 -1.04 -4.15
C SER A 59 1.08 0.43 -4.29
N ARG A 60 1.99 1.34 -3.89
CA ARG A 60 1.78 2.80 -4.01
C ARG A 60 1.60 3.20 -5.45
N THR A 61 2.44 2.69 -6.35
CA THR A 61 2.32 2.96 -7.78
C THR A 61 0.99 2.43 -8.32
N THR A 62 0.59 1.20 -7.97
CA THR A 62 -0.70 0.64 -8.37
C THR A 62 -1.88 1.46 -7.86
N MET A 63 -1.86 1.87 -6.59
CA MET A 63 -2.91 2.68 -5.99
C MET A 63 -3.00 4.08 -6.62
N LEU A 64 -1.84 4.73 -6.83
CA LEU A 64 -1.79 6.11 -7.32
C LEU A 64 -1.94 6.23 -8.85
N THR A 65 -1.81 5.13 -9.60
CA THR A 65 -2.07 5.10 -11.06
C THR A 65 -3.38 4.40 -11.42
N GLY A 66 -3.96 3.62 -10.50
CA GLY A 66 -5.09 2.74 -10.77
C GLY A 66 -4.77 1.60 -11.75
N GLN A 67 -3.48 1.32 -11.97
CA GLN A 67 -2.97 0.34 -12.94
C GLN A 67 -2.06 -0.68 -12.24
N TYR A 68 -1.89 -1.85 -12.85
CA TYR A 68 -1.00 -2.90 -12.33
C TYR A 68 0.44 -2.73 -12.81
N PRO A 69 1.43 -3.37 -12.14
CA PRO A 69 2.83 -3.35 -12.54
C PRO A 69 3.08 -3.70 -14.00
N SER A 70 2.25 -4.55 -14.60
CA SER A 70 2.32 -4.88 -16.03
C SER A 70 2.23 -3.66 -16.96
N LEU A 71 1.56 -2.57 -16.55
CA LEU A 71 1.48 -1.33 -17.34
C LEU A 71 2.48 -0.27 -16.87
N HIS A 72 2.59 -0.03 -15.56
CA HIS A 72 3.47 1.04 -15.05
C HIS A 72 4.92 0.59 -14.81
N GLY A 73 5.20 -0.72 -14.78
CA GLY A 73 6.55 -1.28 -14.71
C GLY A 73 7.21 -1.28 -13.33
N ALA A 74 6.71 -0.50 -12.36
CA ALA A 74 7.28 -0.39 -11.02
C ALA A 74 6.85 -1.61 -10.17
N ALA A 75 7.63 -2.69 -10.25
CA ALA A 75 7.29 -4.01 -9.69
C ALA A 75 8.22 -4.48 -8.57
N GLU A 76 9.30 -3.75 -8.31
CA GLU A 76 10.34 -4.13 -7.35
C GLU A 76 10.54 -3.00 -6.34
N THR A 77 10.79 -3.34 -5.07
CA THR A 77 11.07 -2.38 -4.00
C THR A 77 12.57 -2.27 -3.75
N ASP A 78 13.09 -1.06 -3.59
CA ASP A 78 14.46 -0.79 -3.18
C ASP A 78 14.66 -0.89 -1.65
N GLY A 79 15.89 -0.74 -1.19
CA GLY A 79 16.22 -0.55 0.23
C GLY A 79 16.95 -1.72 0.90
N ILE A 80 16.92 -2.94 0.37
CA ILE A 80 17.66 -4.11 0.93
C ILE A 80 18.71 -4.59 -0.08
N ALA A 81 18.32 -5.52 -0.96
CA ALA A 81 19.25 -6.06 -1.96
C ALA A 81 19.45 -5.14 -3.17
N LYS A 82 18.58 -4.16 -3.35
CA LYS A 82 18.57 -3.22 -4.45
C LYS A 82 18.72 -1.79 -3.95
N HIS A 83 19.67 -1.04 -4.50
CA HIS A 83 19.67 0.40 -4.38
C HIS A 83 18.77 1.03 -5.45
N HIS A 84 18.48 2.32 -5.31
CA HIS A 84 17.61 3.06 -6.26
C HIS A 84 18.10 3.03 -7.72
N ASP A 85 19.37 2.75 -7.96
CA ASP A 85 20.04 2.66 -9.27
C ASP A 85 20.30 1.21 -9.72
N ASP A 86 19.80 0.21 -9.01
CA ASP A 86 19.89 -1.20 -9.43
C ASP A 86 19.14 -1.39 -10.77
N PRO A 87 19.72 -2.10 -11.75
CA PRO A 87 19.08 -2.35 -13.03
C PRO A 87 17.73 -3.07 -12.98
N ALA A 88 17.43 -3.76 -11.86
CA ALA A 88 16.12 -4.38 -11.63
C ALA A 88 15.08 -3.38 -11.18
N MET A 89 15.49 -2.19 -10.69
CA MET A 89 14.56 -1.14 -10.30
C MET A 89 13.99 -0.44 -11.52
N ASN A 90 12.68 -0.36 -11.57
CA ASN A 90 11.95 0.45 -12.54
C ASN A 90 11.01 1.38 -11.78
N TRP A 91 11.28 2.65 -11.85
CA TRP A 91 10.48 3.71 -11.25
C TRP A 91 9.37 4.16 -12.19
N LEU A 92 8.28 4.70 -11.66
CA LEU A 92 7.26 5.33 -12.49
C LEU A 92 7.88 6.49 -13.30
N ASP A 93 7.66 6.44 -14.61
CA ASP A 93 8.04 7.52 -15.51
C ASP A 93 6.89 8.56 -15.59
N PRO A 94 7.15 9.85 -15.40
CA PRO A 94 6.10 10.87 -15.34
C PRO A 94 5.24 10.96 -16.63
N ASP A 95 5.83 10.66 -17.79
CA ASP A 95 5.14 10.75 -19.09
C ASP A 95 4.48 9.43 -19.52
N GLN A 96 4.48 8.41 -18.63
CA GLN A 96 3.99 7.09 -18.99
C GLN A 96 2.53 6.89 -18.56
N VAL A 97 2.31 6.55 -17.30
CA VAL A 97 0.98 6.29 -16.74
C VAL A 97 0.58 7.44 -15.85
N PRO A 98 -0.55 8.12 -16.12
CA PRO A 98 -0.98 9.23 -15.30
C PRO A 98 -1.32 8.78 -13.86
N THR A 99 -0.93 9.59 -12.90
CA THR A 99 -1.28 9.40 -11.49
C THR A 99 -2.67 9.98 -11.18
N VAL A 100 -3.20 9.68 -10.00
CA VAL A 100 -4.42 10.32 -9.50
C VAL A 100 -4.30 11.84 -9.44
N GLY A 101 -3.09 12.39 -9.19
CA GLY A 101 -2.81 13.83 -9.25
C GLY A 101 -3.04 14.40 -10.65
N ASP A 102 -2.57 13.71 -11.69
CA ASP A 102 -2.80 14.10 -13.08
C ASP A 102 -4.29 14.06 -13.45
N TRP A 103 -5.01 13.02 -13.01
CA TRP A 103 -6.45 12.91 -13.22
C TRP A 103 -7.22 14.09 -12.61
N PHE A 104 -6.89 14.45 -11.35
CA PHE A 104 -7.55 15.58 -10.69
C PHE A 104 -7.15 16.92 -11.30
N ARG A 105 -5.89 17.11 -11.70
CA ARG A 105 -5.47 18.32 -12.45
C ARG A 105 -6.19 18.43 -13.80
N ALA A 106 -6.34 17.33 -14.53
CA ALA A 106 -7.10 17.30 -15.77
C ALA A 106 -8.58 17.67 -15.56
N ALA A 107 -9.12 17.41 -14.35
CA ALA A 107 -10.46 17.80 -13.93
C ALA A 107 -10.56 19.23 -13.37
N GLY A 108 -9.45 19.97 -13.27
CA GLY A 108 -9.43 21.37 -12.79
C GLY A 108 -9.23 21.55 -11.29
N TYR A 109 -8.77 20.53 -10.59
CA TYR A 109 -8.42 20.59 -9.16
C TYR A 109 -7.00 21.10 -8.94
N GLY A 110 -6.77 21.83 -7.84
CA GLY A 110 -5.43 21.95 -7.24
C GLY A 110 -5.05 20.59 -6.64
N SER A 111 -3.88 20.05 -7.00
CA SER A 111 -3.49 18.72 -6.55
C SER A 111 -2.19 18.76 -5.75
N HIS A 112 -2.18 18.20 -4.54
CA HIS A 112 -1.11 18.31 -3.56
C HIS A 112 -0.72 16.96 -2.97
N TYR A 113 0.57 16.81 -2.61
CA TYR A 113 1.08 15.63 -1.92
C TYR A 113 1.95 16.02 -0.73
N ARG A 114 1.73 15.37 0.42
CA ARG A 114 2.57 15.52 1.61
C ARG A 114 2.91 14.15 2.18
N GLY A 115 4.17 13.96 2.58
CA GLY A 115 4.61 12.72 3.22
C GLY A 115 5.33 11.74 2.28
N LYS A 116 5.31 10.45 2.64
CA LYS A 116 6.04 9.39 1.93
C LYS A 116 5.46 9.18 0.52
N TRP A 117 6.30 9.34 -0.50
CA TRP A 117 5.94 9.15 -1.91
C TRP A 117 6.24 7.74 -2.41
N HIS A 118 7.50 7.38 -2.52
CA HIS A 118 8.02 6.05 -2.87
C HIS A 118 7.42 5.44 -4.14
N VAL A 119 7.34 6.22 -5.20
CA VAL A 119 6.82 5.83 -6.54
C VAL A 119 7.83 6.15 -7.63
N SER A 120 8.61 7.20 -7.43
CA SER A 120 9.74 7.61 -8.27
C SER A 120 10.91 8.06 -7.40
N HIS A 121 12.11 8.09 -7.96
CA HIS A 121 13.26 8.66 -7.27
C HIS A 121 13.18 10.19 -7.30
N ALA A 122 12.46 10.77 -6.33
CA ALA A 122 12.18 12.20 -6.26
C ALA A 122 13.15 13.01 -5.37
N ASP A 123 14.02 12.36 -4.62
CA ASP A 123 14.94 13.02 -3.69
C ASP A 123 15.92 13.97 -4.36
N LEU A 124 16.15 15.10 -3.70
CA LEU A 124 17.27 15.98 -4.03
C LEU A 124 18.55 15.43 -3.40
N LEU A 125 19.62 15.37 -4.18
CA LEU A 125 20.90 14.84 -3.73
C LEU A 125 21.84 15.95 -3.29
N VAL A 126 22.67 15.65 -2.28
CA VAL A 126 23.81 16.50 -1.92
C VAL A 126 24.78 16.51 -3.12
N PRO A 127 25.15 17.70 -3.65
CA PRO A 127 25.97 17.79 -4.85
C PRO A 127 27.26 16.97 -4.77
N GLY A 128 27.47 16.12 -5.78
CA GLY A 128 28.64 15.24 -5.88
C GLY A 128 28.59 13.97 -5.01
N THR A 129 27.43 13.66 -4.45
CA THR A 129 27.21 12.45 -3.65
C THR A 129 25.93 11.72 -4.09
N HIS A 130 25.69 10.51 -3.54
CA HIS A 130 24.44 9.76 -3.66
C HIS A 130 23.52 9.95 -2.44
N GLN A 131 23.81 10.93 -1.57
CA GLN A 131 23.05 11.15 -0.34
C GLN A 131 21.90 12.14 -0.59
N SER A 132 20.71 11.77 -0.16
CA SER A 132 19.55 12.65 -0.19
C SER A 132 19.68 13.81 0.81
N LEU A 133 19.19 15.00 0.44
CA LEU A 133 19.17 16.17 1.33
C LEU A 133 18.24 15.92 2.51
N LEU A 134 18.77 16.07 3.72
CA LEU A 134 18.00 16.00 4.97
C LEU A 134 17.13 17.24 5.15
N THR A 135 15.83 17.07 5.34
CA THR A 135 14.90 18.17 5.67
C THR A 135 14.59 18.27 7.17
N SER A 136 15.06 17.31 7.96
CA SER A 136 15.04 17.35 9.43
C SER A 136 16.25 16.62 10.02
N ASP A 137 16.58 16.95 11.27
CA ASP A 137 17.56 16.20 12.06
C ASP A 137 16.89 15.04 12.86
N ASP A 138 17.69 14.29 13.62
CA ASP A 138 17.24 13.13 14.43
C ASP A 138 16.27 13.53 15.57
N ASP A 139 16.21 14.79 15.93
CA ASP A 139 15.27 15.30 16.93
C ASP A 139 14.01 15.92 16.30
N GLY A 140 13.85 15.75 14.97
CA GLY A 140 12.70 16.29 14.21
C GLY A 140 12.76 17.79 13.94
N ARG A 141 13.90 18.45 14.22
CA ARG A 141 14.04 19.88 13.91
C ARG A 141 14.14 20.07 12.40
N VAL A 142 13.25 20.89 11.86
CA VAL A 142 13.18 21.22 10.43
C VAL A 142 14.40 22.03 9.99
N LEU A 143 15.02 21.63 8.88
CA LEU A 143 16.12 22.31 8.22
C LEU A 143 15.57 23.17 7.07
N ALA A 144 15.19 24.42 7.39
CA ALA A 144 14.42 25.31 6.52
C ALA A 144 15.07 25.51 5.13
N GLU A 145 16.39 25.64 5.06
CA GLU A 145 17.12 25.82 3.78
C GLU A 145 16.86 24.66 2.80
N TYR A 146 16.84 23.43 3.31
CA TYR A 146 16.62 22.23 2.49
C TYR A 146 15.14 22.02 2.17
N VAL A 147 14.24 22.37 3.11
CA VAL A 147 12.78 22.44 2.83
C VAL A 147 12.51 23.41 1.68
N ASP A 148 13.09 24.61 1.71
CA ASP A 148 12.96 25.60 0.64
C ASP A 148 13.55 25.12 -0.69
N ALA A 149 14.60 24.29 -0.66
CA ALA A 149 15.14 23.67 -1.88
C ALA A 149 14.13 22.70 -2.51
N TYR A 150 13.48 21.85 -1.70
CA TYR A 150 12.42 20.94 -2.18
C TYR A 150 11.20 21.71 -2.69
N ARG A 151 10.74 22.74 -1.99
CA ARG A 151 9.61 23.60 -2.44
C ARG A 151 9.90 24.23 -3.81
N ARG A 152 11.12 24.75 -4.03
CA ARG A 152 11.51 25.32 -5.34
C ARG A 152 11.67 24.29 -6.44
N ALA A 153 12.08 23.08 -6.11
CA ALA A 153 12.29 21.99 -7.09
C ALA A 153 10.98 21.36 -7.55
N ASP A 154 9.96 21.41 -6.74
CA ASP A 154 8.61 20.83 -6.94
C ASP A 154 8.63 19.46 -7.64
N ARG A 155 9.35 18.53 -7.02
CA ARG A 155 9.78 17.25 -7.64
C ARG A 155 8.62 16.36 -8.09
N LEU A 156 7.42 16.56 -7.56
CA LEU A 156 6.23 15.80 -7.95
C LEU A 156 5.32 16.53 -8.94
N ASP A 157 5.67 17.74 -9.39
CA ASP A 157 4.91 18.45 -10.43
C ASP A 157 4.73 17.62 -11.71
N PRO A 158 5.76 16.89 -12.22
CA PRO A 158 5.62 16.00 -13.37
C PRO A 158 4.70 14.78 -13.15
N PHE A 159 4.33 14.49 -11.90
CA PHE A 159 3.41 13.43 -11.51
C PHE A 159 2.04 13.98 -11.07
N GLY A 160 1.71 15.20 -11.47
CA GLY A 160 0.42 15.81 -11.19
C GLY A 160 0.24 16.35 -9.77
N PHE A 161 1.29 16.47 -8.93
CA PHE A 161 1.20 16.97 -7.57
C PHE A 161 2.11 18.16 -7.33
N SER A 162 1.74 19.03 -6.40
CA SER A 162 2.54 20.20 -5.99
C SER A 162 2.95 20.13 -4.53
N GLY A 163 4.10 20.76 -4.26
CA GLY A 163 4.55 21.12 -2.92
C GLY A 163 5.06 19.96 -2.07
N TRP A 164 5.49 18.86 -2.66
CA TRP A 164 6.13 17.77 -1.93
C TRP A 164 7.48 18.18 -1.34
N ILE A 165 7.70 17.76 -0.09
CA ILE A 165 8.94 18.02 0.65
C ILE A 165 9.54 16.66 1.04
N GLY A 166 10.66 16.30 0.39
CA GLY A 166 11.46 15.13 0.73
C GLY A 166 12.19 15.31 2.06
N ARG A 167 13.09 14.45 2.38
CA ARG A 167 13.38 13.25 1.60
C ARG A 167 12.43 12.10 1.92
N GLU A 168 12.50 11.06 1.08
CA GLU A 168 11.87 9.78 1.37
C GLU A 168 12.39 9.22 2.71
N PRO A 169 11.49 8.67 3.55
CA PRO A 169 11.86 8.03 4.81
C PRO A 169 12.44 6.64 4.55
N HIS A 170 13.71 6.59 4.11
CA HIS A 170 14.43 5.34 3.83
C HIS A 170 15.55 5.08 4.83
N GLY A 171 15.71 3.81 5.20
CA GLY A 171 16.83 3.32 5.98
C GLY A 171 16.68 3.46 7.50
N ALA A 172 17.71 2.99 8.21
CA ALA A 172 17.73 2.86 9.67
C ALA A 172 18.27 4.11 10.39
N LYS A 173 17.94 5.32 9.92
CA LYS A 173 18.26 6.56 10.65
C LYS A 173 17.03 7.04 11.40
N LYS A 174 17.21 7.53 12.62
CA LYS A 174 16.11 8.07 13.43
C LYS A 174 15.34 9.17 12.70
N ALA A 175 16.05 10.08 12.01
CA ALA A 175 15.43 11.14 11.20
C ALA A 175 14.52 10.64 10.06
N ASP A 176 14.63 9.38 9.66
CA ASP A 176 13.83 8.78 8.60
C ASP A 176 12.67 7.92 9.15
N SER A 177 12.65 7.63 10.45
CA SER A 177 11.59 6.86 11.09
C SER A 177 10.26 7.60 11.08
N GLY A 178 9.16 6.87 11.00
CA GLY A 178 7.82 7.42 11.15
C GLY A 178 7.61 8.08 12.50
N THR A 179 8.29 7.60 13.54
CA THR A 179 8.27 8.22 14.88
C THR A 179 8.67 9.69 14.85
N VAL A 180 9.57 10.08 13.94
CA VAL A 180 9.98 11.47 13.71
C VAL A 180 9.20 12.11 12.57
N ARG A 181 9.07 11.41 11.44
CA ARG A 181 8.54 11.96 10.19
C ARG A 181 7.04 12.21 10.21
N ASP A 182 6.25 11.36 10.87
CA ASP A 182 4.79 11.48 10.85
C ASP A 182 4.31 12.81 11.45
N GLY A 183 4.97 13.28 12.52
CA GLY A 183 4.70 14.60 13.09
C GLY A 183 4.99 15.75 12.11
N ILE A 184 6.12 15.67 11.40
CA ILE A 184 6.52 16.66 10.39
C ILE A 184 5.54 16.65 9.20
N PHE A 185 5.11 15.49 8.77
CA PHE A 185 4.14 15.36 7.68
C PHE A 185 2.77 15.93 8.05
N ALA A 186 2.33 15.71 9.30
CA ALA A 186 1.13 16.37 9.80
C ALA A 186 1.26 17.90 9.77
N ASP A 187 2.40 18.47 10.22
CA ASP A 187 2.65 19.91 10.14
C ASP A 187 2.59 20.42 8.69
N GLN A 188 3.19 19.71 7.75
CA GLN A 188 3.13 20.07 6.32
C GLN A 188 1.71 20.05 5.74
N VAL A 189 0.84 19.16 6.22
CA VAL A 189 -0.57 19.11 5.79
C VAL A 189 -1.36 20.24 6.43
N THR A 190 -1.13 20.54 7.72
CA THR A 190 -1.82 21.66 8.39
C THR A 190 -1.40 23.01 7.79
N GLU A 191 -0.11 23.22 7.48
CA GLU A 191 0.36 24.40 6.74
C GLU A 191 -0.33 24.52 5.35
N LEU A 192 -0.50 23.41 4.65
CA LEU A 192 -1.24 23.40 3.38
C LEU A 192 -2.70 23.81 3.57
N PHE A 193 -3.35 23.39 4.65
CA PHE A 193 -4.75 23.79 4.92
C PHE A 193 -4.88 25.28 5.22
N ASP A 194 -3.90 25.91 5.87
CA ASP A 194 -3.84 27.38 6.01
C ASP A 194 -3.81 28.07 4.64
N GLU A 195 -2.98 27.57 3.70
CA GLU A 195 -2.85 28.08 2.33
C GLU A 195 -4.17 27.89 1.55
N LEU A 196 -4.75 26.69 1.58
CA LEU A 196 -5.99 26.36 0.88
C LEU A 196 -7.21 27.14 1.41
N ALA A 197 -7.28 27.34 2.73
CA ALA A 197 -8.33 28.15 3.34
C ALA A 197 -8.25 29.62 2.91
N ALA A 198 -7.04 30.16 2.76
CA ALA A 198 -6.83 31.52 2.24
C ALA A 198 -7.18 31.62 0.75
N ALA A 199 -6.99 30.55 -0.04
CA ALA A 199 -7.21 30.47 -1.48
C ALA A 199 -8.58 29.90 -1.90
N ARG A 200 -9.58 29.88 -1.01
CA ARG A 200 -10.91 29.25 -1.23
C ARG A 200 -11.63 29.61 -2.54
N SER A 201 -11.27 30.72 -3.17
CA SER A 201 -11.86 31.17 -4.43
C SER A 201 -11.21 30.54 -5.68
N GLU A 202 -10.16 29.74 -5.53
CA GLU A 202 -9.39 29.20 -6.67
C GLU A 202 -9.89 27.83 -7.17
N GLY A 203 -10.92 27.24 -6.54
CA GLY A 203 -11.54 25.97 -6.92
C GLY A 203 -11.33 24.83 -5.93
N PRO A 204 -11.78 23.63 -6.25
CA PRO A 204 -11.63 22.45 -5.39
C PRO A 204 -10.18 21.94 -5.40
N TRP A 205 -9.81 21.22 -4.33
CA TRP A 205 -8.48 20.65 -4.17
C TRP A 205 -8.54 19.13 -3.93
N PHE A 206 -7.47 18.45 -4.34
CA PHE A 206 -7.17 17.06 -4.06
C PHE A 206 -5.84 16.98 -3.30
N THR A 207 -5.82 16.29 -2.17
CA THR A 207 -4.60 16.15 -1.34
C THR A 207 -4.41 14.71 -0.92
N VAL A 208 -3.16 14.22 -1.04
CA VAL A 208 -2.71 12.97 -0.42
C VAL A 208 -1.83 13.32 0.78
N ALA A 209 -2.22 12.84 1.96
CA ALA A 209 -1.46 12.90 3.21
C ALA A 209 -0.96 11.48 3.54
N SER A 210 0.32 11.22 3.31
CA SER A 210 0.92 9.89 3.38
C SER A 210 1.90 9.77 4.53
N PHE A 211 1.61 8.89 5.49
CA PHE A 211 2.37 8.68 6.71
C PHE A 211 3.23 7.42 6.64
N VAL A 212 4.22 7.30 7.54
CA VAL A 212 5.16 6.18 7.55
C VAL A 212 4.67 5.06 8.44
N ASN A 213 4.27 5.36 9.69
CA ASN A 213 3.89 4.31 10.62
C ASN A 213 2.56 3.63 10.26
N PRO A 214 2.46 2.31 10.55
CA PRO A 214 3.31 1.46 11.42
C PRO A 214 4.55 0.81 10.78
N HIS A 215 5.05 1.26 9.64
CA HIS A 215 6.22 0.70 8.92
C HIS A 215 7.47 0.54 9.81
N ASP A 216 7.66 1.35 10.85
CA ASP A 216 8.81 1.24 11.76
C ASP A 216 8.86 -0.10 12.51
N ILE A 217 7.83 -0.95 12.40
CA ILE A 217 7.85 -2.34 12.87
C ILE A 217 9.03 -3.14 12.28
N ALA A 218 9.51 -2.75 11.11
CA ALA A 218 10.70 -3.33 10.49
C ALA A 218 11.96 -3.18 11.34
N PHE A 219 11.99 -2.20 12.26
CA PHE A 219 13.10 -1.89 13.16
C PHE A 219 12.94 -2.49 14.56
N ASN A 220 12.08 -3.51 14.73
CA ASN A 220 11.87 -4.19 16.01
C ASN A 220 13.18 -4.67 16.66
N GLY A 221 13.21 -4.71 18.01
CA GLY A 221 14.34 -5.22 18.78
C GLY A 221 15.59 -4.35 18.66
N PHE A 222 16.72 -4.96 18.31
CA PHE A 222 18.04 -4.29 18.30
C PHE A 222 18.06 -2.96 17.53
N ALA A 223 17.41 -2.85 16.38
CA ALA A 223 17.40 -1.60 15.62
C ALA A 223 16.57 -0.53 16.33
N TRP A 224 15.43 -0.90 16.93
CA TRP A 224 14.59 0.01 17.69
C TRP A 224 15.33 0.61 18.89
N GLU A 225 15.93 -0.22 19.70
CA GLU A 225 16.56 0.19 20.97
C GLU A 225 17.98 0.76 20.76
N GLN A 226 18.83 0.10 19.96
CA GLN A 226 20.26 0.36 19.89
C GLN A 226 20.66 1.27 18.73
N ILE A 227 19.91 1.29 17.63
CA ILE A 227 20.21 2.10 16.45
C ILE A 227 19.38 3.37 16.43
N LEU A 228 18.05 3.24 16.57
CA LEU A 228 17.13 4.37 16.50
C LEU A 228 16.97 5.10 17.84
N HIS A 229 17.38 4.50 18.95
CA HIS A 229 17.23 5.04 20.31
C HIS A 229 15.78 5.48 20.59
N MET A 230 14.81 4.60 20.28
CA MET A 230 13.39 4.87 20.48
C MET A 230 12.97 4.54 21.91
N ASP A 231 11.93 5.23 22.39
CA ASP A 231 11.37 5.02 23.70
C ASP A 231 10.74 3.62 23.83
N ALA A 232 10.71 3.12 25.07
CA ALA A 232 10.06 1.85 25.39
C ALA A 232 8.55 1.91 25.12
N ILE A 233 7.97 0.75 24.77
CA ILE A 233 6.52 0.63 24.55
C ILE A 233 5.79 0.89 25.87
N PRO A 234 4.82 1.83 25.93
CA PRO A 234 4.09 2.13 27.14
C PRO A 234 3.29 0.93 27.69
N ASP A 235 3.19 0.82 29.01
CA ASP A 235 2.37 -0.22 29.66
C ASP A 235 0.87 -0.14 29.30
N SER A 236 0.42 1.01 28.82
CA SER A 236 -0.96 1.20 28.34
C SER A 236 -1.28 0.44 27.06
N VAL A 237 -0.26 0.01 26.29
CA VAL A 237 -0.46 -0.87 25.14
C VAL A 237 -0.70 -2.30 25.64
N PRO A 238 -1.86 -2.90 25.36
CA PRO A 238 -2.20 -4.21 25.91
C PRO A 238 -1.34 -5.34 25.32
N ALA A 239 -1.40 -6.51 25.94
CA ALA A 239 -0.92 -7.72 25.29
C ALA A 239 -1.77 -8.00 24.04
N ILE A 240 -1.09 -8.28 22.92
CA ILE A 240 -1.73 -8.57 21.65
C ILE A 240 -1.74 -10.08 21.41
N PRO A 241 -2.89 -10.69 21.10
CA PRO A 241 -2.97 -12.12 20.85
C PRO A 241 -1.99 -12.59 19.78
N GLU A 242 -1.43 -13.77 19.98
CA GLU A 242 -0.67 -14.49 18.96
C GLU A 242 -1.60 -14.91 17.82
N ALA A 243 -1.16 -14.78 16.57
CA ALA A 243 -1.93 -15.31 15.45
C ALA A 243 -2.09 -16.84 15.60
N PRO A 244 -3.28 -17.41 15.42
CA PRO A 244 -3.48 -18.86 15.50
C PRO A 244 -2.58 -19.65 14.53
N SER A 245 -2.19 -19.03 13.40
CA SER A 245 -1.29 -19.59 12.39
C SER A 245 0.21 -19.40 12.71
N GLN A 246 0.60 -18.71 13.80
CA GLN A 246 2.02 -18.37 14.07
C GLN A 246 2.92 -19.60 14.19
N ARG A 247 2.39 -20.73 14.65
CA ARG A 247 3.15 -21.97 14.84
C ARG A 247 2.83 -23.06 13.82
N ASP A 248 2.07 -22.73 12.79
CA ASP A 248 1.75 -23.68 11.74
C ASP A 248 3.03 -24.04 10.94
N SER A 249 3.07 -25.25 10.43
CA SER A 249 4.22 -25.71 9.65
C SER A 249 4.10 -25.27 8.19
N PHE A 250 5.22 -25.18 7.50
CA PHE A 250 5.24 -24.87 6.06
C PHE A 250 4.92 -26.07 5.17
N ALA A 251 4.56 -27.23 5.75
CA ALA A 251 4.21 -28.41 4.97
C ALA A 251 2.94 -28.17 4.13
N GLY A 252 3.06 -28.30 2.80
CA GLY A 252 1.96 -28.02 1.87
C GLY A 252 1.82 -26.57 1.45
N HIS A 253 2.72 -25.69 1.90
CA HIS A 253 2.82 -24.30 1.47
C HIS A 253 3.99 -24.10 0.48
N PRO A 254 4.02 -23.00 -0.28
CA PRO A 254 5.13 -22.67 -1.17
C PRO A 254 6.46 -22.59 -0.42
N PRO A 255 7.54 -23.20 -0.93
CA PRO A 255 8.84 -23.22 -0.25
C PRO A 255 9.44 -21.82 -0.03
N CYS A 256 9.05 -20.82 -0.79
CA CYS A 256 9.49 -19.44 -0.58
C CYS A 256 9.13 -18.90 0.81
N HIS A 257 8.06 -19.38 1.44
CA HIS A 257 7.67 -18.99 2.79
C HIS A 257 8.72 -19.42 3.83
N GLU A 258 9.09 -20.71 3.84
CA GLU A 258 10.12 -21.24 4.74
C GLU A 258 11.47 -20.59 4.48
N GLN A 259 11.83 -20.40 3.19
CA GLN A 259 13.05 -19.71 2.81
C GLN A 259 13.06 -18.26 3.30
N TRP A 260 11.96 -17.53 3.14
CA TRP A 260 11.85 -16.14 3.61
C TRP A 260 11.97 -16.05 5.13
N LYS A 261 11.27 -16.89 5.86
CA LYS A 261 11.38 -16.93 7.33
C LYS A 261 12.81 -17.14 7.79
N ALA A 262 13.53 -18.08 7.15
CA ALA A 262 14.93 -18.37 7.49
C ALA A 262 15.89 -17.27 7.04
N LEU A 263 15.54 -16.53 5.99
CA LEU A 263 16.40 -15.53 5.36
C LEU A 263 16.32 -14.16 6.05
N TRP A 264 15.13 -13.74 6.51
CA TRP A 264 14.92 -12.39 7.05
C TRP A 264 15.92 -12.02 8.17
N PRO A 265 16.21 -12.86 9.18
CA PRO A 265 17.22 -12.59 10.18
C PRO A 265 18.65 -12.48 9.62
N ARG A 266 18.93 -13.16 8.51
CA ARG A 266 20.25 -13.13 7.85
C ARG A 266 20.44 -11.85 7.02
N ILE A 267 19.36 -11.29 6.49
CA ILE A 267 19.36 -10.01 5.78
C ILE A 267 19.53 -8.86 6.77
N THR A 268 18.82 -8.91 7.89
CA THR A 268 18.75 -7.85 8.88
C THR A 268 19.52 -8.23 10.14
N TYR A 269 18.83 -8.73 11.12
CA TYR A 269 19.31 -9.24 12.41
C TYR A 269 18.20 -10.11 13.01
N GLU A 270 18.53 -10.87 14.04
CA GLU A 270 17.56 -11.72 14.70
C GLU A 270 16.46 -10.89 15.36
N GLN A 271 15.22 -11.17 15.02
CA GLN A 271 14.02 -10.53 15.55
C GLN A 271 13.06 -11.60 16.05
N GLU A 272 12.47 -11.37 17.20
CA GLU A 272 11.48 -12.29 17.78
C GLU A 272 10.07 -11.82 17.40
N THR A 273 9.21 -12.78 17.05
CA THR A 273 7.77 -12.56 16.84
C THR A 273 6.99 -12.77 18.12
N ASP A 274 7.47 -12.18 19.20
CA ASP A 274 6.93 -12.32 20.55
C ASP A 274 5.82 -11.30 20.87
N GLY A 275 5.45 -11.22 22.14
CA GLY A 275 4.43 -10.27 22.62
C GLY A 275 4.85 -8.82 22.47
N GLU A 276 6.15 -8.50 22.66
CA GLU A 276 6.65 -7.12 22.54
C GLU A 276 6.66 -6.65 21.06
N TYR A 277 7.02 -7.54 20.13
CA TYR A 277 6.91 -7.26 18.70
C TYR A 277 5.48 -6.87 18.30
N ARG A 278 4.49 -7.65 18.75
CA ARG A 278 3.10 -7.36 18.47
C ARG A 278 2.62 -6.07 19.16
N ARG A 279 3.04 -5.82 20.41
CA ARG A 279 2.73 -4.58 21.14
C ARG A 279 3.33 -3.35 20.42
N LEU A 280 4.58 -3.46 19.91
CA LEU A 280 5.22 -2.38 19.14
C LEU A 280 4.36 -1.99 17.94
N TYR A 281 3.84 -2.94 17.18
CA TYR A 281 3.00 -2.64 16.03
C TYR A 281 1.76 -1.81 16.38
N TYR A 282 1.05 -2.17 17.45
CA TYR A 282 -0.13 -1.40 17.91
C TYR A 282 0.26 -0.07 18.56
N HIS A 283 1.43 0.01 19.17
CA HIS A 283 1.97 1.29 19.64
C HIS A 283 2.23 2.26 18.49
N LEU A 284 2.83 1.77 17.40
CA LEU A 284 3.09 2.57 16.19
C LEU A 284 1.79 3.07 15.55
N HIS A 285 0.72 2.26 15.54
CA HIS A 285 -0.60 2.71 15.13
C HIS A 285 -1.12 3.89 15.98
N ALA A 286 -1.02 3.78 17.30
CA ALA A 286 -1.45 4.85 18.20
C ALA A 286 -0.57 6.11 18.08
N MET A 287 0.70 5.95 17.71
CA MET A 287 1.60 7.08 17.46
C MET A 287 1.20 7.85 16.21
N VAL A 288 1.04 7.15 15.08
CA VAL A 288 0.66 7.81 13.83
C VAL A 288 -0.76 8.38 13.91
N ASP A 289 -1.66 7.74 14.64
CA ASP A 289 -3.04 8.24 14.80
C ASP A 289 -3.10 9.65 15.41
N ARG A 290 -2.16 10.01 16.28
CA ARG A 290 -2.04 11.39 16.82
C ARG A 290 -1.68 12.39 15.72
N ALA A 291 -0.84 12.00 14.76
CA ALA A 291 -0.51 12.83 13.61
C ALA A 291 -1.71 12.97 12.67
N LEU A 292 -2.45 11.86 12.44
CA LEU A 292 -3.70 11.89 11.67
C LEU A 292 -4.77 12.77 12.34
N LEU A 293 -4.90 12.70 13.66
CA LEU A 293 -5.86 13.50 14.40
C LEU A 293 -5.60 15.00 14.21
N ARG A 294 -4.34 15.43 14.26
CA ARG A 294 -3.98 16.83 14.01
C ARG A 294 -4.39 17.31 12.62
N VAL A 295 -4.25 16.46 11.60
CA VAL A 295 -4.71 16.76 10.24
C VAL A 295 -6.23 16.93 10.21
N ILE A 296 -6.96 16.03 10.87
CA ILE A 296 -8.43 16.08 10.93
C ILE A 296 -8.90 17.33 11.70
N GLU A 297 -8.32 17.59 12.87
CA GLU A 297 -8.65 18.77 13.67
C GLU A 297 -8.40 20.07 12.88
N SER A 298 -7.28 20.16 12.16
CA SER A 298 -7.00 21.30 11.29
C SER A 298 -8.00 21.44 10.14
N LEU A 299 -8.45 20.32 9.52
CA LEU A 299 -9.48 20.34 8.49
C LEU A 299 -10.82 20.91 9.04
N GLU A 300 -11.18 20.51 10.28
CA GLU A 300 -12.38 21.00 10.96
C GLU A 300 -12.24 22.47 11.37
N GLU A 301 -11.11 22.87 11.95
CA GLU A 301 -10.83 24.25 12.38
C GLU A 301 -10.91 25.25 11.21
N HIS A 302 -10.50 24.84 10.01
CA HIS A 302 -10.64 25.66 8.80
C HIS A 302 -12.04 25.59 8.17
N GLY A 303 -12.97 24.84 8.77
CA GLY A 303 -14.35 24.69 8.28
C GLY A 303 -14.41 24.07 6.88
N MET A 304 -13.49 23.16 6.56
CA MET A 304 -13.43 22.44 5.26
C MET A 304 -13.98 21.01 5.35
N ALA A 305 -14.19 20.47 6.57
CA ALA A 305 -14.60 19.08 6.75
C ALA A 305 -15.94 18.74 6.07
N ASP A 306 -16.91 19.64 6.10
CA ASP A 306 -18.25 19.44 5.52
C ASP A 306 -18.24 19.41 3.97
N ASP A 307 -17.23 19.99 3.35
CA ASP A 307 -17.06 20.08 1.89
C ASP A 307 -15.98 19.12 1.37
N THR A 308 -15.42 18.26 2.24
CA THR A 308 -14.29 17.37 1.89
C THR A 308 -14.70 15.90 2.00
N ILE A 309 -14.44 15.14 0.94
CA ILE A 309 -14.45 13.67 0.99
C ILE A 309 -13.12 13.23 1.55
N VAL A 310 -13.15 12.54 2.69
CA VAL A 310 -11.97 11.97 3.36
C VAL A 310 -11.95 10.47 3.12
N VAL A 311 -10.84 9.96 2.60
CA VAL A 311 -10.57 8.53 2.45
C VAL A 311 -9.42 8.15 3.37
N PHE A 312 -9.58 7.08 4.14
CA PHE A 312 -8.51 6.47 4.93
C PHE A 312 -8.17 5.09 4.40
N THR A 313 -6.88 4.83 4.16
CA THR A 313 -6.38 3.52 3.68
C THR A 313 -4.91 3.29 4.08
N SER A 314 -4.34 2.15 3.68
CA SER A 314 -2.90 1.83 3.79
C SER A 314 -2.41 1.22 2.48
N ASP A 315 -1.11 1.30 2.22
CA ASP A 315 -0.52 0.73 1.00
C ASP A 315 -0.42 -0.80 1.01
N HIS A 316 -0.22 -1.44 2.14
CA HIS A 316 -0.26 -2.89 2.38
C HIS A 316 -0.31 -3.18 3.89
N GLY A 317 -0.45 -4.46 4.25
CA GLY A 317 -0.41 -4.91 5.63
C GLY A 317 0.95 -5.48 6.05
N ASP A 318 0.92 -6.31 7.12
CA ASP A 318 2.08 -7.01 7.70
C ASP A 318 1.65 -8.36 8.28
N LEU A 319 2.46 -9.39 8.06
CA LEU A 319 2.23 -10.74 8.60
C LEU A 319 2.28 -10.76 10.14
N LEU A 320 3.08 -9.92 10.76
CA LEU A 320 3.23 -9.78 12.21
C LEU A 320 3.41 -11.12 12.93
N GLY A 321 4.14 -12.05 12.34
CA GLY A 321 4.40 -13.37 12.89
C GLY A 321 3.34 -14.42 12.59
N SER A 322 2.32 -14.15 11.77
CA SER A 322 1.38 -15.17 11.30
C SER A 322 2.05 -16.19 10.35
N HIS A 323 1.34 -17.24 9.99
CA HIS A 323 1.74 -18.25 9.01
C HIS A 323 3.16 -18.80 9.23
N GLY A 324 3.34 -19.53 10.34
CA GLY A 324 4.63 -20.13 10.68
C GLY A 324 5.65 -19.15 11.27
N GLY A 325 5.22 -17.98 11.73
CA GLY A 325 6.07 -16.94 12.33
C GLY A 325 6.79 -16.09 11.26
N MET A 326 6.21 -15.93 10.07
CA MET A 326 6.73 -15.02 9.05
C MET A 326 6.56 -13.56 9.46
N MET A 327 7.46 -12.71 8.96
CA MET A 327 7.47 -11.27 9.18
C MET A 327 7.38 -10.53 7.86
N GLN A 328 6.93 -9.27 7.91
CA GLN A 328 6.85 -8.38 6.77
C GLN A 328 5.76 -8.79 5.75
N LYS A 329 5.96 -8.55 4.47
CA LYS A 329 4.90 -8.52 3.43
C LYS A 329 5.24 -9.24 2.13
N TRP A 330 6.45 -9.80 2.00
CA TRP A 330 6.90 -10.40 0.73
C TRP A 330 6.51 -11.87 0.61
N TYR A 331 6.42 -12.33 -0.64
CA TYR A 331 6.26 -13.73 -1.04
C TYR A 331 4.96 -14.40 -0.62
N ASN A 332 3.88 -13.63 -0.43
CA ASN A 332 2.59 -14.17 -0.04
C ASN A 332 1.43 -13.28 -0.51
N ALA A 333 0.19 -13.81 -0.38
CA ALA A 333 -1.05 -13.07 -0.60
C ALA A 333 -2.06 -13.32 0.53
N TYR A 334 -1.58 -13.49 1.77
CA TYR A 334 -2.44 -13.63 2.95
C TYR A 334 -3.17 -12.33 3.29
N ASP A 335 -4.36 -12.45 3.87
CA ASP A 335 -5.17 -11.27 4.24
C ASP A 335 -4.40 -10.30 5.14
N GLU A 336 -3.52 -10.77 6.03
CA GLU A 336 -2.67 -9.90 6.86
C GLU A 336 -1.74 -9.00 6.03
N THR A 337 -1.39 -9.41 4.82
CA THR A 337 -0.51 -8.63 3.92
C THR A 337 -1.29 -7.80 2.92
N ILE A 338 -2.36 -8.36 2.32
CA ILE A 338 -3.00 -7.72 1.17
C ILE A 338 -4.34 -7.07 1.48
N ARG A 339 -4.92 -7.29 2.67
CA ARG A 339 -6.18 -6.67 3.09
C ARG A 339 -5.90 -5.50 4.03
N VAL A 340 -6.36 -4.33 3.62
CA VAL A 340 -6.06 -3.05 4.29
C VAL A 340 -7.33 -2.29 4.67
N PRO A 341 -7.27 -1.32 5.61
CA PRO A 341 -8.39 -0.43 5.88
C PRO A 341 -8.81 0.34 4.62
N PHE A 342 -10.10 0.53 4.44
CA PHE A 342 -10.65 1.45 3.46
C PHE A 342 -11.97 2.01 3.98
N VAL A 343 -11.96 3.31 4.30
CA VAL A 343 -13.12 4.02 4.84
C VAL A 343 -13.29 5.32 4.07
N VAL A 344 -14.51 5.65 3.69
CA VAL A 344 -14.87 6.88 2.99
C VAL A 344 -15.85 7.67 3.84
N LYS A 345 -15.56 8.95 4.11
CA LYS A 345 -16.43 9.87 4.85
C LYS A 345 -16.53 11.20 4.12
N GLY A 346 -17.64 11.88 4.23
CA GLY A 346 -17.81 13.23 3.69
C GLY A 346 -19.16 13.47 3.04
N PRO A 347 -19.30 14.56 2.27
CA PRO A 347 -20.55 14.96 1.68
C PRO A 347 -21.09 13.90 0.71
N GLY A 348 -22.35 13.51 0.91
CA GLY A 348 -23.05 12.53 0.08
C GLY A 348 -22.69 11.06 0.36
N VAL A 349 -21.82 10.78 1.32
CA VAL A 349 -21.53 9.41 1.80
C VAL A 349 -22.72 8.90 2.62
N GLN A 350 -23.18 7.71 2.32
CA GLN A 350 -24.24 7.03 3.07
C GLN A 350 -23.63 5.98 3.99
N ALA A 351 -23.36 6.39 5.23
CA ALA A 351 -22.97 5.45 6.28
C ALA A 351 -24.04 4.38 6.47
N ARG A 352 -23.63 3.14 6.70
CA ARG A 352 -24.54 2.04 7.02
C ARG A 352 -23.91 1.10 8.05
N ASP A 353 -24.75 0.60 8.94
CA ASP A 353 -24.33 -0.43 9.89
C ASP A 353 -23.84 -1.67 9.13
N GLY A 354 -22.71 -2.22 9.56
CA GLY A 354 -22.10 -3.38 8.93
C GLY A 354 -21.32 -3.11 7.64
N GLY A 355 -21.17 -1.85 7.21
CA GLY A 355 -20.30 -1.46 6.09
C GLY A 355 -20.57 -2.17 4.76
N VAL A 356 -19.51 -2.36 3.97
CA VAL A 356 -19.48 -3.06 2.68
C VAL A 356 -18.65 -4.34 2.82
N SER A 357 -19.24 -5.49 2.47
CA SER A 357 -18.60 -6.81 2.55
C SER A 357 -18.11 -7.34 1.19
N THR A 358 -18.60 -6.78 0.10
CA THR A 358 -18.13 -7.09 -1.25
C THR A 358 -16.64 -6.77 -1.39
N PRO A 359 -15.80 -7.68 -1.92
CA PRO A 359 -14.40 -7.43 -2.14
C PRO A 359 -14.14 -6.26 -3.08
N THR A 360 -13.23 -5.36 -2.70
CA THR A 360 -12.80 -4.19 -3.46
C THR A 360 -11.27 -4.12 -3.52
N SER A 361 -10.71 -3.28 -4.37
CA SER A 361 -9.26 -3.22 -4.59
C SER A 361 -8.74 -1.80 -4.70
N HIS A 362 -7.45 -1.59 -4.45
CA HIS A 362 -6.74 -0.33 -4.67
C HIS A 362 -6.95 0.26 -6.07
N VAL A 363 -7.10 -0.57 -7.11
CA VAL A 363 -7.38 -0.07 -8.46
C VAL A 363 -8.78 0.54 -8.59
N ASP A 364 -9.69 0.26 -7.65
CA ASP A 364 -11.02 0.87 -7.58
C ASP A 364 -10.96 2.31 -7.00
N LEU A 365 -9.83 2.71 -6.37
CA LEU A 365 -9.71 4.01 -5.69
C LEU A 365 -9.90 5.19 -6.65
N ILE A 366 -9.12 5.25 -7.74
CA ILE A 366 -9.18 6.37 -8.68
C ILE A 366 -10.56 6.53 -9.31
N PRO A 367 -11.15 5.49 -9.95
CA PRO A 367 -12.49 5.65 -10.52
C PRO A 367 -13.54 6.05 -9.47
N THR A 368 -13.42 5.54 -8.23
CA THR A 368 -14.33 5.91 -7.13
C THR A 368 -14.18 7.39 -6.73
N LEU A 369 -12.94 7.88 -6.57
CA LEU A 369 -12.68 9.29 -6.24
C LEU A 369 -13.18 10.22 -7.32
N LEU A 370 -12.93 9.90 -8.60
CA LEU A 370 -13.41 10.67 -9.74
C LEU A 370 -14.95 10.65 -9.81
N GLY A 371 -15.58 9.49 -9.57
CA GLY A 371 -17.03 9.36 -9.49
C GLY A 371 -17.63 10.17 -8.34
N LEU A 372 -17.00 10.16 -7.16
CA LEU A 372 -17.42 10.98 -6.01
C LEU A 372 -17.24 12.49 -6.27
N ALA A 373 -16.21 12.87 -6.99
CA ALA A 373 -15.95 14.25 -7.41
C ALA A 373 -16.85 14.71 -8.58
N GLY A 374 -17.58 13.79 -9.21
CA GLY A 374 -18.42 14.09 -10.38
C GLY A 374 -17.64 14.41 -11.64
N VAL A 375 -16.42 13.88 -11.76
CA VAL A 375 -15.52 14.10 -12.91
C VAL A 375 -15.96 13.29 -14.12
N ASP A 376 -15.97 13.92 -15.29
CA ASP A 376 -16.08 13.22 -16.57
C ASP A 376 -14.76 12.51 -16.89
N VAL A 377 -14.72 11.21 -16.59
CA VAL A 377 -13.52 10.37 -16.71
C VAL A 377 -13.02 10.31 -18.15
N GLU A 378 -13.92 10.23 -19.14
CA GLU A 378 -13.53 10.16 -20.55
C GLU A 378 -12.93 11.48 -21.06
N ALA A 379 -13.52 12.61 -20.65
CA ALA A 379 -12.98 13.91 -20.99
C ALA A 379 -11.60 14.17 -20.31
N ALA A 380 -11.44 13.73 -19.05
CA ALA A 380 -10.16 13.81 -18.35
C ALA A 380 -9.10 12.92 -19.02
N ARG A 381 -9.45 11.67 -19.36
CA ARG A 381 -8.56 10.73 -20.05
C ARG A 381 -8.08 11.28 -21.40
N ALA A 382 -8.99 11.83 -22.19
CA ALA A 382 -8.64 12.42 -23.48
C ALA A 382 -7.58 13.54 -23.37
N ARG A 383 -7.64 14.34 -22.29
CA ARG A 383 -6.59 15.36 -22.01
C ARG A 383 -5.26 14.72 -21.61
N LEU A 384 -5.31 13.65 -20.80
CA LEU A 384 -4.12 12.93 -20.35
C LEU A 384 -3.42 12.18 -21.50
N GLU A 385 -4.15 11.72 -22.51
CA GLU A 385 -3.57 11.11 -23.72
C GLU A 385 -2.69 12.08 -24.53
N GLU A 386 -2.82 13.40 -24.32
CA GLU A 386 -1.96 14.40 -24.96
C GLU A 386 -0.56 14.48 -24.32
N SER A 387 -0.44 14.13 -23.04
CA SER A 387 0.79 14.24 -22.26
C SER A 387 1.40 12.90 -21.82
N HIS A 388 0.61 11.82 -21.77
CA HIS A 388 1.04 10.51 -21.28
C HIS A 388 0.96 9.44 -22.36
N THR A 389 1.97 8.59 -22.43
CA THR A 389 2.06 7.52 -23.44
C THR A 389 1.15 6.32 -23.14
N ALA A 390 0.69 6.18 -21.90
CA ALA A 390 -0.13 5.06 -21.42
C ALA A 390 -1.31 5.52 -20.54
N ALA A 391 -2.00 6.61 -20.93
CA ALA A 391 -3.27 7.00 -20.34
C ALA A 391 -4.37 6.00 -20.78
N ARG A 392 -4.40 4.83 -20.15
CA ARG A 392 -5.30 3.72 -20.47
C ARG A 392 -6.60 3.83 -19.65
N GLU A 393 -7.59 3.06 -20.05
CA GLU A 393 -8.79 2.85 -19.24
C GLU A 393 -8.39 2.31 -17.85
N LEU A 394 -9.09 2.78 -16.82
CA LEU A 394 -8.89 2.30 -15.46
C LEU A 394 -9.54 0.92 -15.30
N PRO A 395 -8.80 -0.13 -14.91
CA PRO A 395 -9.34 -1.49 -14.76
C PRO A 395 -10.18 -1.67 -13.49
N GLY A 396 -10.19 -0.67 -12.61
CA GLY A 396 -10.95 -0.63 -11.37
C GLY A 396 -12.41 -0.20 -11.58
N ARG A 397 -13.23 -0.44 -10.56
CA ARG A 397 -14.66 -0.10 -10.55
C ARG A 397 -14.88 1.26 -9.90
N ASP A 398 -15.86 2.00 -10.38
CA ASP A 398 -16.40 3.16 -9.67
C ASP A 398 -17.36 2.68 -8.57
N LEU A 399 -16.96 2.83 -7.32
CA LEU A 399 -17.75 2.50 -6.12
C LEU A 399 -18.57 3.69 -5.61
N ALA A 400 -18.50 4.87 -6.25
CA ALA A 400 -19.23 6.06 -5.83
C ALA A 400 -20.75 5.82 -5.73
N PRO A 401 -21.40 5.04 -6.61
CA PRO A 401 -22.82 4.71 -6.47
C PRO A 401 -23.14 3.92 -5.19
N VAL A 402 -22.24 3.00 -4.76
CA VAL A 402 -22.36 2.26 -3.48
C VAL A 402 -22.14 3.20 -2.30
N VAL A 403 -21.10 4.05 -2.38
CA VAL A 403 -20.77 5.04 -1.33
C VAL A 403 -21.94 6.01 -1.12
N ARG A 404 -22.64 6.40 -2.19
CA ARG A 404 -23.83 7.26 -2.13
C ARG A 404 -25.13 6.52 -1.79
N GLY A 405 -25.08 5.20 -1.61
CA GLY A 405 -26.26 4.38 -1.33
C GLY A 405 -27.28 4.33 -2.48
N SER A 406 -26.88 4.71 -3.69
CA SER A 406 -27.76 4.70 -4.87
C SER A 406 -27.88 3.33 -5.53
N VAL A 407 -26.93 2.43 -5.27
CA VAL A 407 -26.95 1.01 -5.65
C VAL A 407 -26.50 0.13 -4.49
N ASP A 408 -26.96 -1.11 -4.50
CA ASP A 408 -26.51 -2.14 -3.56
C ASP A 408 -25.09 -2.61 -3.92
N GLU A 409 -24.30 -3.06 -2.92
CA GLU A 409 -22.95 -3.57 -3.14
C GLU A 409 -22.89 -4.79 -4.06
N ALA A 410 -23.96 -5.60 -4.11
CA ALA A 410 -24.04 -6.74 -5.03
C ALA A 410 -24.01 -6.30 -6.50
N ALA A 411 -24.45 -5.07 -6.82
CA ALA A 411 -24.41 -4.56 -8.20
C ALA A 411 -23.00 -4.28 -8.71
N VAL A 412 -22.02 -4.13 -7.80
CA VAL A 412 -20.60 -3.90 -8.14
C VAL A 412 -19.73 -5.09 -7.78
N ALA A 413 -20.34 -6.21 -7.39
CA ALA A 413 -19.59 -7.42 -7.02
C ALA A 413 -18.80 -7.94 -8.23
N ALA A 414 -17.49 -8.12 -8.05
CA ALA A 414 -16.59 -8.69 -9.06
C ALA A 414 -15.35 -9.28 -8.37
N PRO A 415 -14.68 -10.24 -9.00
CA PRO A 415 -13.42 -10.76 -8.50
C PRO A 415 -12.36 -9.66 -8.32
N VAL A 416 -11.59 -9.77 -7.25
CA VAL A 416 -10.42 -8.92 -7.01
C VAL A 416 -9.17 -9.67 -7.48
N TYR A 417 -8.32 -8.97 -8.22
CA TYR A 417 -7.04 -9.47 -8.69
C TYR A 417 -5.89 -8.79 -7.94
N PHE A 418 -4.86 -9.56 -7.63
CA PHE A 418 -3.62 -9.13 -7.00
C PHE A 418 -2.44 -9.75 -7.73
N MET A 419 -1.33 -9.00 -7.82
CA MET A 419 -0.06 -9.55 -8.31
C MET A 419 1.13 -8.95 -7.58
N THR A 420 2.17 -9.74 -7.39
CA THR A 420 3.48 -9.22 -6.98
C THR A 420 4.60 -10.02 -7.65
N GLU A 421 5.62 -9.30 -8.10
CA GLU A 421 6.86 -9.86 -8.61
C GLU A 421 8.07 -9.37 -7.81
N ASP A 422 7.82 -8.66 -6.71
CA ASP A 422 8.83 -8.06 -5.87
C ASP A 422 9.67 -9.12 -5.15
N ASN A 423 10.93 -9.25 -5.55
CA ASN A 423 11.91 -10.08 -4.86
C ASN A 423 12.92 -9.20 -4.13
N ILE A 424 12.57 -8.79 -2.92
CA ILE A 424 13.38 -7.90 -2.08
C ILE A 424 14.76 -8.48 -1.72
N SER A 425 14.89 -9.80 -1.72
CA SER A 425 16.14 -10.50 -1.36
C SER A 425 17.16 -10.54 -2.50
N ARG A 426 16.76 -10.22 -3.74
CA ARG A 426 17.61 -10.28 -4.94
C ARG A 426 17.99 -8.90 -5.45
N GLY A 427 19.27 -8.70 -5.75
CA GLY A 427 19.79 -7.47 -6.32
C GLY A 427 21.31 -7.48 -6.33
N LEU A 428 21.89 -6.33 -6.63
CA LEU A 428 23.36 -6.17 -6.67
C LEU A 428 23.99 -6.07 -5.28
N SER A 429 23.20 -5.87 -4.22
CA SER A 429 23.67 -5.62 -2.85
C SER A 429 23.21 -6.69 -1.86
N MET A 430 23.40 -7.98 -2.20
CA MET A 430 22.96 -9.10 -1.35
C MET A 430 23.91 -9.32 -0.17
N GLY A 431 23.90 -8.39 0.77
CA GLY A 431 24.64 -8.44 2.03
C GLY A 431 23.77 -8.02 3.21
N ASN A 432 24.04 -8.59 4.39
CA ASN A 432 23.38 -8.19 5.62
C ASN A 432 23.50 -6.68 5.82
N VAL A 433 22.42 -6.01 6.15
CA VAL A 433 22.32 -4.54 6.24
C VAL A 433 23.23 -3.92 7.31
N LEU A 434 23.67 -4.69 8.32
CA LEU A 434 24.54 -4.24 9.40
C LEU A 434 25.99 -4.70 9.22
N THR A 435 26.21 -5.96 8.83
CA THR A 435 27.54 -6.60 8.80
C THR A 435 28.14 -6.66 7.41
N GLY A 436 27.31 -6.54 6.35
CA GLY A 436 27.73 -6.75 4.97
C GLY A 436 28.00 -8.21 4.60
N GLU A 437 27.75 -9.18 5.51
CA GLU A 437 27.92 -10.59 5.21
C GLU A 437 26.97 -11.03 4.10
N PRO A 438 27.47 -11.73 3.04
CA PRO A 438 26.64 -12.13 1.92
C PRO A 438 25.60 -13.18 2.32
N TYR A 439 24.45 -13.15 1.65
CA TYR A 439 23.41 -14.16 1.78
C TYR A 439 22.93 -14.63 0.40
N ASP A 440 22.33 -15.82 0.36
CA ASP A 440 21.64 -16.32 -0.83
C ASP A 440 20.17 -15.87 -0.83
N ALA A 441 19.70 -15.34 -1.97
CA ALA A 441 18.31 -14.90 -2.11
C ALA A 441 17.34 -16.09 -2.07
N VAL A 442 16.05 -15.79 -1.84
CA VAL A 442 14.96 -16.77 -2.08
C VAL A 442 15.05 -17.29 -3.51
N ASP A 443 15.11 -18.60 -3.68
CA ASP A 443 15.28 -19.28 -4.97
C ASP A 443 14.06 -20.13 -5.40
N ALA A 444 13.12 -20.38 -4.49
CA ALA A 444 11.83 -20.96 -4.82
C ALA A 444 10.94 -19.99 -5.61
N PRO A 445 9.92 -20.50 -6.35
CA PRO A 445 8.91 -19.65 -6.96
C PRO A 445 8.32 -18.67 -5.96
N ALA A 446 8.52 -17.38 -6.21
CA ALA A 446 8.27 -16.30 -5.26
C ALA A 446 7.40 -15.16 -5.80
N ARG A 447 7.08 -15.19 -7.09
CA ARG A 447 6.09 -14.30 -7.71
C ARG A 447 4.71 -14.86 -7.45
N VAL A 448 3.76 -13.97 -7.19
CA VAL A 448 2.41 -14.37 -6.79
C VAL A 448 1.37 -13.61 -7.61
N GLU A 449 0.42 -14.36 -8.15
CA GLU A 449 -0.87 -13.80 -8.59
C GLU A 449 -1.98 -14.41 -7.73
N SER A 450 -2.96 -13.60 -7.38
CA SER A 450 -4.09 -14.09 -6.58
C SER A 450 -5.41 -13.54 -7.08
N VAL A 451 -6.47 -14.31 -6.87
CA VAL A 451 -7.84 -13.88 -7.09
C VAL A 451 -8.68 -14.17 -5.86
N VAL A 452 -9.49 -13.18 -5.47
CA VAL A 452 -10.53 -13.32 -4.45
C VAL A 452 -11.88 -13.24 -5.15
N ALA A 453 -12.66 -14.31 -5.07
CA ALA A 453 -13.93 -14.41 -5.79
C ALA A 453 -14.97 -15.27 -5.07
N PRO A 454 -16.27 -15.02 -5.28
CA PRO A 454 -17.32 -15.88 -4.78
C PRO A 454 -17.39 -17.20 -5.57
N LEU A 455 -17.54 -18.32 -4.87
CA LEU A 455 -17.87 -19.64 -5.42
C LEU A 455 -18.79 -20.39 -4.46
N PRO A 456 -19.56 -21.40 -4.94
CA PRO A 456 -20.31 -22.29 -4.05
C PRO A 456 -19.38 -23.01 -3.08
N GLY A 457 -19.72 -23.00 -1.79
CA GLY A 457 -19.11 -23.82 -0.75
C GLY A 457 -19.64 -25.27 -0.77
N ALA A 458 -19.08 -26.11 0.10
CA ALA A 458 -19.50 -27.49 0.24
C ALA A 458 -20.96 -27.66 0.69
N ASP A 459 -21.52 -26.67 1.35
CA ASP A 459 -22.91 -26.59 1.81
C ASP A 459 -23.89 -26.08 0.72
N GLY A 460 -23.35 -25.66 -0.44
CA GLY A 460 -24.10 -25.09 -1.56
C GLY A 460 -24.43 -23.61 -1.40
N ALA A 461 -24.01 -22.95 -0.30
CA ALA A 461 -24.07 -21.50 -0.14
C ALA A 461 -22.93 -20.82 -0.93
N GLU A 462 -23.07 -19.54 -1.20
CA GLU A 462 -21.97 -18.75 -1.78
C GLU A 462 -20.93 -18.45 -0.69
N HIS A 463 -19.71 -18.88 -0.91
CA HIS A 463 -18.54 -18.59 -0.09
C HIS A 463 -17.58 -17.68 -0.82
N LEU A 464 -16.76 -16.96 -0.06
CA LEU A 464 -15.64 -16.20 -0.61
C LEU A 464 -14.38 -17.06 -0.58
N TRP A 465 -13.74 -17.17 -1.73
CA TRP A 465 -12.55 -17.98 -1.91
C TRP A 465 -11.37 -17.12 -2.35
N LYS A 466 -10.15 -17.58 -2.00
CA LYS A 466 -8.90 -17.01 -2.49
C LYS A 466 -8.05 -18.14 -3.10
N LEU A 467 -7.62 -17.93 -4.34
CA LEU A 467 -6.59 -18.73 -5.00
C LEU A 467 -5.35 -17.89 -5.20
N SER A 468 -4.20 -18.42 -4.78
CA SER A 468 -2.87 -17.82 -5.06
C SER A 468 -2.03 -18.79 -5.89
N HIS A 469 -1.43 -18.26 -6.95
CA HIS A 469 -0.56 -18.96 -7.88
C HIS A 469 0.87 -18.44 -7.70
N TYR A 470 1.79 -19.33 -7.33
CA TYR A 470 3.22 -19.04 -7.15
C TYR A 470 3.99 -19.55 -8.35
N TYR A 471 4.77 -18.69 -8.98
CA TYR A 471 5.49 -18.99 -10.22
C TYR A 471 6.86 -18.30 -10.28
N GLU A 472 7.73 -18.77 -11.15
CA GLU A 472 9.03 -18.16 -11.44
C GLU A 472 9.21 -18.11 -12.96
N ARG A 473 8.53 -17.19 -13.60
CA ARG A 473 8.64 -16.95 -15.03
C ARG A 473 8.84 -15.46 -15.28
N LEU A 474 9.75 -15.13 -16.20
CA LEU A 474 9.80 -13.78 -16.74
C LEU A 474 8.55 -13.56 -17.59
N ASP A 475 7.86 -12.49 -17.33
CA ASP A 475 6.69 -12.12 -18.11
C ASP A 475 7.09 -11.20 -19.27
N ASP A 476 6.37 -11.32 -20.38
CA ASP A 476 6.57 -10.51 -21.59
C ASP A 476 6.47 -8.99 -21.31
N TRP A 477 5.79 -8.60 -20.23
CA TRP A 477 5.68 -7.20 -19.83
C TRP A 477 6.99 -6.59 -19.32
N LYS A 478 7.88 -7.38 -18.70
CA LYS A 478 9.22 -6.90 -18.29
C LYS A 478 10.06 -6.56 -19.52
N ASP A 479 9.97 -7.37 -20.57
CA ASP A 479 10.62 -7.08 -21.85
C ASP A 479 10.04 -5.81 -22.48
N ALA A 480 8.72 -5.58 -22.38
CA ALA A 480 8.06 -4.38 -22.89
C ALA A 480 8.51 -3.09 -22.19
N HIS A 481 8.96 -3.18 -20.93
CA HIS A 481 9.52 -2.07 -20.15
C HIS A 481 11.05 -1.95 -20.26
N GLY A 482 11.72 -2.85 -20.97
CA GLY A 482 13.18 -2.88 -21.07
C GLY A 482 13.88 -3.24 -19.75
N ILE A 483 13.15 -3.89 -18.80
CA ILE A 483 13.70 -4.34 -17.53
C ILE A 483 14.57 -5.55 -17.78
N ALA A 484 15.88 -5.40 -17.51
CA ALA A 484 16.81 -6.50 -17.66
C ALA A 484 16.44 -7.68 -16.75
N PRO A 485 16.57 -8.96 -17.23
CA PRO A 485 16.47 -10.11 -16.36
C PRO A 485 17.49 -9.99 -15.22
N SER A 486 17.05 -10.26 -13.99
CA SER A 486 17.98 -10.32 -12.86
C SER A 486 19.07 -11.35 -13.16
N PRO A 487 20.38 -11.00 -13.04
CA PRO A 487 21.44 -11.99 -13.19
C PRO A 487 21.37 -13.13 -12.15
N PHE A 488 20.52 -12.94 -11.13
CA PHE A 488 20.25 -13.89 -10.05
C PHE A 488 18.89 -14.57 -10.21
N ALA A 489 18.28 -14.54 -11.41
CA ALA A 489 16.98 -15.17 -11.64
C ALA A 489 17.03 -16.66 -11.26
N ALA A 490 16.02 -17.11 -10.52
CA ALA A 490 15.88 -18.54 -10.20
C ALA A 490 15.57 -19.35 -11.47
N PRO A 491 15.99 -20.62 -11.51
CA PRO A 491 15.57 -21.50 -12.58
C PRO A 491 14.03 -21.65 -12.58
N ALA A 492 13.46 -21.88 -13.76
CA ALA A 492 12.02 -22.16 -13.86
C ALA A 492 11.70 -23.42 -13.01
N ALA A 493 10.74 -23.29 -12.13
CA ALA A 493 10.24 -24.36 -11.28
C ALA A 493 8.75 -24.58 -11.54
N GLU A 494 8.24 -25.75 -11.14
CA GLU A 494 6.82 -26.06 -11.24
C GLU A 494 6.00 -25.07 -10.39
N PRO A 495 4.90 -24.53 -10.91
CA PRO A 495 4.06 -23.60 -10.18
C PRO A 495 3.39 -24.27 -8.98
N MET A 496 3.18 -23.52 -7.92
CA MET A 496 2.46 -23.95 -6.72
C MET A 496 1.22 -23.11 -6.49
N TYR A 497 0.28 -23.67 -5.74
CA TYR A 497 -0.99 -23.04 -5.48
C TYR A 497 -1.34 -23.09 -3.99
N GLU A 498 -1.96 -22.03 -3.52
CA GLU A 498 -2.70 -22.00 -2.26
C GLU A 498 -4.17 -21.70 -2.55
N LEU A 499 -5.07 -22.38 -1.86
CA LEU A 499 -6.51 -22.23 -2.02
C LEU A 499 -7.18 -22.24 -0.65
N TYR A 500 -7.93 -21.19 -0.36
CA TYR A 500 -8.61 -21.00 0.92
C TYR A 500 -10.07 -20.60 0.71
N ASP A 501 -10.96 -21.22 1.49
CA ASP A 501 -12.34 -20.77 1.66
C ASP A 501 -12.40 -19.75 2.80
N LEU A 502 -12.33 -18.46 2.48
CA LEU A 502 -12.28 -17.36 3.46
C LEU A 502 -13.55 -17.23 4.31
N THR A 503 -14.64 -17.93 3.96
CA THR A 503 -15.89 -17.92 4.73
C THR A 503 -15.77 -18.83 5.95
N VAL A 504 -15.13 -19.99 5.81
CA VAL A 504 -14.99 -20.99 6.89
C VAL A 504 -13.57 -21.03 7.47
N ASP A 505 -12.59 -20.55 6.74
CA ASP A 505 -11.17 -20.45 7.13
C ASP A 505 -10.64 -19.02 6.89
N PRO A 506 -11.16 -18.03 7.63
CA PRO A 506 -10.75 -16.62 7.46
C PRO A 506 -9.31 -16.32 7.89
N GLU A 507 -8.63 -17.30 8.50
CA GLU A 507 -7.22 -17.21 8.92
C GLU A 507 -6.28 -17.94 7.95
N GLU A 508 -6.79 -18.47 6.83
CA GLU A 508 -6.03 -19.08 5.73
C GLU A 508 -5.04 -20.17 6.18
N ARG A 509 -5.48 -21.07 7.07
CA ARG A 509 -4.65 -22.12 7.68
C ARG A 509 -4.68 -23.44 6.95
N SER A 510 -5.74 -23.68 6.19
CA SER A 510 -6.00 -24.97 5.55
C SER A 510 -5.90 -24.86 4.03
N ASN A 511 -4.68 -24.98 3.47
CA ASN A 511 -4.50 -24.98 2.02
C ASN A 511 -5.16 -26.23 1.40
N VAL A 512 -6.28 -26.04 0.72
CA VAL A 512 -7.04 -27.11 0.05
C VAL A 512 -6.74 -27.24 -1.45
N ALA A 513 -5.71 -26.56 -1.96
CA ALA A 513 -5.38 -26.58 -3.39
C ALA A 513 -5.14 -27.98 -3.98
N THR A 514 -4.67 -28.94 -3.16
CA THR A 514 -4.45 -30.32 -3.59
C THR A 514 -5.66 -31.23 -3.39
N THR A 515 -6.58 -30.86 -2.51
CA THR A 515 -7.74 -31.69 -2.12
C THR A 515 -9.04 -31.24 -2.76
N ASP A 516 -9.19 -29.96 -3.09
CA ASP A 516 -10.35 -29.42 -3.82
C ASP A 516 -9.95 -29.00 -5.25
N ALA A 517 -9.84 -29.99 -6.12
CA ALA A 517 -9.50 -29.76 -7.53
C ALA A 517 -10.61 -29.00 -8.29
N ALA A 518 -11.87 -29.09 -7.86
CA ALA A 518 -12.99 -28.44 -8.52
C ALA A 518 -12.95 -26.92 -8.27
N ALA A 519 -12.85 -26.49 -7.01
CA ALA A 519 -12.72 -25.08 -6.66
C ALA A 519 -11.44 -24.48 -7.26
N ARG A 520 -10.31 -25.19 -7.19
CA ARG A 520 -9.06 -24.75 -7.83
C ARG A 520 -9.23 -24.51 -9.33
N THR A 521 -9.86 -25.44 -10.07
CA THR A 521 -10.04 -25.31 -11.52
C THR A 521 -10.93 -24.11 -11.86
N ALA A 522 -12.03 -23.93 -11.12
CA ALA A 522 -12.92 -22.80 -11.31
C ALA A 522 -12.21 -21.46 -11.07
N LEU A 523 -11.43 -21.34 -9.99
CA LEU A 523 -10.71 -20.10 -9.68
C LEU A 523 -9.51 -19.86 -10.59
N LEU A 524 -8.87 -20.89 -11.14
CA LEU A 524 -7.85 -20.70 -12.17
C LEU A 524 -8.45 -20.06 -13.43
N GLN A 525 -9.66 -20.44 -13.82
CA GLN A 525 -10.35 -19.78 -14.92
C GLN A 525 -10.63 -18.30 -14.59
N VAL A 526 -11.12 -18.01 -13.38
CA VAL A 526 -11.34 -16.63 -12.93
C VAL A 526 -10.03 -15.84 -12.91
N LEU A 527 -8.93 -16.45 -12.44
CA LEU A 527 -7.60 -15.82 -12.42
C LEU A 527 -7.15 -15.45 -13.83
N ASP A 528 -7.28 -16.36 -14.80
CA ASP A 528 -6.94 -16.11 -16.20
C ASP A 528 -7.77 -14.95 -16.80
N GLU A 529 -9.10 -14.96 -16.56
CA GLU A 529 -9.99 -13.89 -16.99
C GLU A 529 -9.60 -12.52 -16.38
N GLN A 530 -9.24 -12.50 -15.09
CA GLN A 530 -8.80 -11.26 -14.44
C GLN A 530 -7.43 -10.79 -14.93
N ARG A 531 -6.51 -11.72 -15.19
CA ARG A 531 -5.19 -11.42 -15.77
C ARG A 531 -5.37 -10.76 -17.15
N ASP A 532 -6.17 -11.34 -18.02
CA ASP A 532 -6.42 -10.82 -19.37
C ASP A 532 -7.08 -9.43 -19.34
N ALA A 533 -8.01 -9.22 -18.40
CA ALA A 533 -8.73 -7.95 -18.28
C ALA A 533 -7.90 -6.83 -17.64
N LYS A 534 -6.99 -7.15 -16.72
CA LYS A 534 -6.35 -6.17 -15.83
C LYS A 534 -4.86 -5.96 -16.06
N ARG A 535 -4.15 -6.94 -16.60
CA ARG A 535 -2.72 -6.80 -16.92
C ARG A 535 -2.53 -6.13 -18.28
N LEU A 536 -2.86 -4.86 -18.35
CA LEU A 536 -2.61 -4.05 -19.54
C LEU A 536 -1.10 -3.93 -19.81
N LEU A 537 -0.72 -3.83 -21.08
CA LEU A 537 0.66 -3.65 -21.50
C LEU A 537 0.85 -2.26 -22.13
N PRO A 538 2.05 -1.68 -22.09
CA PRO A 538 2.37 -0.48 -22.83
C PRO A 538 2.09 -0.69 -24.33
N ARG A 539 1.57 0.34 -24.99
CA ARG A 539 1.49 0.31 -26.45
C ARG A 539 2.91 0.36 -27.00
N LEU A 540 3.33 -0.66 -27.72
CA LEU A 540 4.60 -0.64 -28.43
C LEU A 540 4.60 0.63 -29.32
N ARG A 541 5.57 1.54 -29.11
CA ARG A 541 5.82 2.62 -30.04
C ARG A 541 6.20 1.96 -31.36
N ASN A 542 5.43 2.17 -32.42
CA ASN A 542 5.91 1.80 -33.75
C ASN A 542 7.29 2.42 -33.92
N PRO A 543 8.33 1.65 -34.29
CA PRO A 543 9.61 2.23 -34.59
C PRO A 543 9.39 3.21 -35.75
N VAL A 544 9.70 4.49 -35.50
CA VAL A 544 9.68 5.56 -36.51
C VAL A 544 10.79 5.31 -37.51
#